data_4445a1bda214c921c60d5bfb3c2c9ed1
#
_entry.id   4445a1bda214c921c60d5bfb3c2c9ed1
#
_cell.length_a   1.000
_cell.length_b   1.000
_cell.length_c   1.000
_cell.angle_alpha   90.00
_cell.angle_beta   90.00
_cell.angle_gamma   90.00
#
_symmetry.space_group_name_H-M   'P 1'
#
loop_
_entity.id
_entity.type
_entity.pdbx_description
1 polymer ?
#
loop_
_entity_poly.entity_id
_entity_poly.type
_entity_poly.pdbx_seq_one_letter_code
_entity_poly.pdbx_strand_id
1 'polypeptide(L)'
;MNKKFASSRVSMIVAAAALAFSTMSAEARVFRVADVHGDTFPTNMAVKYMGEQISKATDGKDSVKVFGNSALGSENDTIDQVRIGALDMTRANGAAFNEIVPESMIPSLPFLFRDVDHFRKVMYGAEGQKILDAFTAKGMIALTFYESGARSMYAKKAIKSPADMKGLKVRVQPSDLMVDEIKAMGGTPTPMPFSEVYTGLKTGLVDGAENNIPSYEETKHFEVAQVYSETQHSMTPEVLVFSKKVWDTLSPQEQQIIKKAAADSVPYYQKLWTAREADAQKTVTKGGATVVAASQIDRAAFVKVMQPVWTKYEKTPQMKQIVDEIQAIK
;
A
#
# COMPACT_ATOMS: atom_id res chain seq x y z
N MET A 1 40.49 76.54 -55.20
CA MET A 1 40.90 75.12 -55.11
C MET A 1 40.77 74.68 -53.66
N ASN A 2 39.61 74.14 -53.30
CA ASN A 2 39.25 73.78 -51.92
C ASN A 2 39.07 72.28 -51.77
N LYS A 3 39.97 71.64 -50.97
CA LYS A 3 39.79 70.28 -50.57
C LYS A 3 38.96 70.25 -49.29
N LYS A 4 37.77 69.60 -49.37
CA LYS A 4 36.93 69.28 -48.20
C LYS A 4 37.40 67.95 -47.63
N PHE A 5 37.73 67.92 -46.36
CA PHE A 5 37.94 66.73 -45.56
C PHE A 5 36.59 66.23 -45.12
N ALA A 6 36.32 64.98 -45.43
CA ALA A 6 35.16 64.27 -44.91
C ALA A 6 35.59 63.45 -43.68
N SER A 7 35.06 63.81 -42.55
CA SER A 7 35.22 63.02 -41.29
C SER A 7 34.24 61.86 -41.26
N SER A 8 34.77 60.67 -41.29
CA SER A 8 33.99 59.42 -41.07
C SER A 8 33.74 59.22 -39.57
N ARG A 9 32.50 59.25 -39.17
CA ARG A 9 32.08 58.85 -37.85
C ARG A 9 31.78 57.38 -37.90
N VAL A 10 32.63 56.57 -37.30
CA VAL A 10 32.40 55.17 -37.04
C VAL A 10 31.44 55.06 -35.84
N SER A 11 30.21 54.74 -36.10
CA SER A 11 29.22 54.41 -35.03
C SER A 11 29.44 52.98 -34.56
N MET A 12 29.95 52.84 -33.33
CA MET A 12 30.13 51.58 -32.66
C MET A 12 28.74 51.12 -32.13
N ILE A 13 28.11 50.19 -32.83
CA ILE A 13 26.86 49.54 -32.37
C ILE A 13 27.28 48.47 -31.38
N VAL A 14 27.12 48.77 -30.08
CA VAL A 14 27.20 47.76 -29.01
C VAL A 14 25.94 46.91 -29.07
N ALA A 15 26.03 45.72 -29.66
CA ALA A 15 24.97 44.70 -29.58
C ALA A 15 24.97 44.11 -28.18
N ALA A 16 24.11 44.64 -27.31
CA ALA A 16 23.76 44.00 -26.04
C ALA A 16 22.97 42.72 -26.35
N ALA A 17 23.68 41.57 -26.38
CA ALA A 17 23.05 40.25 -26.38
C ALA A 17 22.38 40.04 -25.01
N ALA A 18 21.11 40.41 -24.90
CA ALA A 18 20.29 40.01 -23.79
C ALA A 18 20.13 38.48 -23.85
N LEU A 19 20.89 37.76 -23.04
CA LEU A 19 20.61 36.35 -22.72
C LEU A 19 19.24 36.33 -22.02
N ALA A 20 18.19 36.15 -22.80
CA ALA A 20 16.90 35.73 -22.27
C ALA A 20 17.09 34.31 -21.70
N PHE A 21 17.43 34.21 -20.43
CA PHE A 21 17.16 33.00 -19.67
C PHE A 21 15.64 32.82 -19.71
N SER A 22 15.18 32.04 -20.68
CA SER A 22 13.84 31.48 -20.65
C SER A 22 13.79 30.65 -19.37
N THR A 23 13.35 31.24 -18.27
CA THR A 23 12.85 30.48 -17.14
C THR A 23 11.68 29.69 -17.70
N MET A 24 11.93 28.45 -18.15
CA MET A 24 10.86 27.50 -18.35
C MET A 24 10.14 27.46 -16.99
N SER A 25 9.04 28.18 -16.91
CA SER A 25 8.12 28.05 -15.80
C SER A 25 7.67 26.60 -15.86
N ALA A 26 8.30 25.75 -15.07
CA ALA A 26 7.88 24.37 -14.97
C ALA A 26 6.45 24.41 -14.46
N GLU A 27 5.54 23.93 -15.29
CA GLU A 27 4.10 23.90 -15.00
C GLU A 27 3.87 23.18 -13.68
N ALA A 28 3.06 23.76 -12.80
CA ALA A 28 2.75 23.20 -11.50
C ALA A 28 2.10 21.83 -11.70
N ARG A 29 2.69 20.80 -11.11
CA ARG A 29 2.24 19.42 -11.28
C ARG A 29 1.47 18.96 -10.04
N VAL A 30 0.33 18.31 -10.26
CA VAL A 30 -0.46 17.68 -9.20
C VAL A 30 -0.44 16.18 -9.40
N PHE A 31 0.30 15.46 -8.58
CA PHE A 31 0.29 14.00 -8.58
C PHE A 31 -1.00 13.48 -7.92
N ARG A 32 -1.75 12.68 -8.66
CA ARG A 32 -3.01 12.07 -8.20
C ARG A 32 -2.73 10.71 -7.59
N VAL A 33 -3.26 10.49 -6.40
CA VAL A 33 -3.08 9.23 -5.65
C VAL A 33 -4.44 8.63 -5.33
N ALA A 34 -4.65 7.37 -5.68
CA ALA A 34 -5.85 6.62 -5.29
C ALA A 34 -5.63 5.85 -3.99
N ASP A 35 -6.69 5.74 -3.21
CA ASP A 35 -6.78 4.87 -2.04
C ASP A 35 -8.22 4.38 -1.85
N VAL A 36 -8.41 3.16 -1.37
CA VAL A 36 -9.75 2.62 -1.09
C VAL A 36 -10.30 3.10 0.25
N HIS A 37 -9.44 3.55 1.16
CA HIS A 37 -9.80 4.07 2.48
C HIS A 37 -10.20 5.55 2.44
N GLY A 38 -10.85 5.97 3.51
CA GLY A 38 -11.30 7.36 3.68
C GLY A 38 -10.16 8.34 4.01
N ASP A 39 -10.48 9.63 3.90
CA ASP A 39 -9.52 10.74 4.00
C ASP A 39 -8.74 10.82 5.32
N THR A 40 -9.32 10.30 6.40
CA THR A 40 -8.72 10.31 7.75
C THR A 40 -8.04 8.99 8.10
N PHE A 41 -8.03 8.03 7.19
CA PHE A 41 -7.29 6.78 7.41
C PHE A 41 -5.78 7.03 7.39
N PRO A 42 -5.00 6.33 8.21
CA PRO A 42 -3.57 6.58 8.35
C PRO A 42 -2.78 6.62 7.05
N THR A 43 -3.08 5.74 6.08
CA THR A 43 -2.42 5.73 4.76
C THR A 43 -2.63 7.04 4.02
N ASN A 44 -3.87 7.54 3.94
CA ASN A 44 -4.20 8.78 3.27
C ASN A 44 -3.57 9.99 3.98
N MET A 45 -3.54 9.98 5.31
CA MET A 45 -2.87 11.03 6.08
C MET A 45 -1.35 11.04 5.84
N ALA A 46 -0.71 9.86 5.75
CA ALA A 46 0.71 9.74 5.46
C ALA A 46 1.05 10.21 4.04
N VAL A 47 0.22 9.87 3.05
CA VAL A 47 0.41 10.33 1.66
C VAL A 47 0.16 11.84 1.54
N LYS A 48 -0.78 12.42 2.26
CA LYS A 48 -0.98 13.88 2.34
C LYS A 48 0.25 14.56 2.96
N TYR A 49 0.78 14.00 4.07
CA TYR A 49 2.03 14.48 4.69
C TYR A 49 3.21 14.40 3.70
N MET A 50 3.37 13.28 2.98
CA MET A 50 4.36 13.15 1.90
C MET A 50 4.20 14.28 0.87
N GLY A 51 2.98 14.58 0.45
CA GLY A 51 2.66 15.66 -0.48
C GLY A 51 3.08 17.04 0.02
N GLU A 52 2.89 17.31 1.31
CA GLU A 52 3.35 18.56 1.94
C GLU A 52 4.89 18.68 1.91
N GLN A 53 5.61 17.57 2.14
CA GLN A 53 7.07 17.57 2.06
C GLN A 53 7.56 17.79 0.61
N ILE A 54 6.92 17.17 -0.38
CA ILE A 54 7.20 17.38 -1.80
C ILE A 54 6.96 18.85 -2.16
N SER A 55 5.81 19.42 -1.80
CA SER A 55 5.49 20.81 -2.09
C SER A 55 6.49 21.78 -1.49
N LYS A 56 6.89 21.56 -0.23
CA LYS A 56 7.95 22.37 0.41
C LYS A 56 9.29 22.27 -0.31
N ALA A 57 9.70 21.07 -0.72
CA ALA A 57 10.99 20.84 -1.35
C ALA A 57 11.05 21.31 -2.81
N THR A 58 9.90 21.57 -3.44
CA THR A 58 9.78 22.06 -4.82
C THR A 58 9.24 23.50 -4.91
N ASP A 59 9.23 24.24 -3.80
CA ASP A 59 8.70 25.62 -3.71
C ASP A 59 7.27 25.74 -4.28
N GLY A 60 6.44 24.72 -4.02
CA GLY A 60 5.04 24.64 -4.45
C GLY A 60 4.84 24.21 -5.91
N LYS A 61 5.91 23.88 -6.63
CA LYS A 61 5.84 23.41 -8.03
C LYS A 61 5.12 22.08 -8.15
N ASP A 62 5.41 21.14 -7.27
CA ASP A 62 4.77 19.82 -7.25
C ASP A 62 3.90 19.69 -6.01
N SER A 63 2.78 19.02 -6.15
CA SER A 63 1.84 18.73 -5.07
C SER A 63 1.20 17.35 -5.23
N VAL A 64 0.54 16.87 -4.18
CA VAL A 64 -0.14 15.57 -4.18
C VAL A 64 -1.61 15.77 -3.84
N LYS A 65 -2.50 15.14 -4.61
CA LYS A 65 -3.93 15.08 -4.33
C LYS A 65 -4.36 13.62 -4.15
N VAL A 66 -4.86 13.31 -2.97
CA VAL A 66 -5.37 11.97 -2.62
C VAL A 66 -6.85 11.89 -2.96
N PHE A 67 -7.24 10.78 -3.57
CA PHE A 67 -8.62 10.39 -3.89
C PHE A 67 -8.94 9.12 -3.10
N GLY A 68 -9.52 9.29 -1.94
CA GLY A 68 -9.93 8.20 -1.05
C GLY A 68 -11.28 7.58 -1.41
N ASN A 69 -11.73 6.64 -0.55
CA ASN A 69 -13.05 6.00 -0.65
C ASN A 69 -13.30 5.29 -2.00
N SER A 70 -12.29 4.70 -2.61
CA SER A 70 -12.37 4.05 -3.92
C SER A 70 -12.92 4.97 -5.04
N ALA A 71 -12.74 6.29 -4.92
CA ALA A 71 -13.28 7.27 -5.88
C ALA A 71 -12.74 7.09 -7.31
N LEU A 72 -11.56 6.46 -7.48
CA LEU A 72 -10.95 6.18 -8.78
C LEU A 72 -11.01 4.70 -9.18
N GLY A 73 -11.72 3.88 -8.43
CA GLY A 73 -11.89 2.45 -8.67
C GLY A 73 -11.38 1.56 -7.53
N SER A 74 -11.44 0.25 -7.73
CA SER A 74 -10.85 -0.75 -6.84
C SER A 74 -9.32 -0.68 -6.84
N GLU A 75 -8.67 -1.43 -5.94
CA GLU A 75 -7.20 -1.52 -5.94
C GLU A 75 -6.67 -2.03 -7.28
N ASN A 76 -7.27 -3.07 -7.85
CA ASN A 76 -6.85 -3.61 -9.15
C ASN A 76 -7.02 -2.58 -10.29
N ASP A 77 -8.15 -1.87 -10.33
CA ASP A 77 -8.39 -0.82 -11.35
C ASP A 77 -7.32 0.28 -11.26
N THR A 78 -6.99 0.73 -10.05
CA THR A 78 -6.03 1.81 -9.83
C THR A 78 -4.58 1.37 -10.04
N ILE A 79 -4.25 0.10 -9.76
CA ILE A 79 -2.96 -0.50 -10.12
C ILE A 79 -2.80 -0.51 -11.65
N ASP A 80 -3.80 -0.93 -12.38
CA ASP A 80 -3.74 -0.94 -13.85
C ASP A 80 -3.62 0.49 -14.43
N GLN A 81 -4.36 1.47 -13.87
CA GLN A 81 -4.23 2.87 -14.25
C GLN A 81 -2.80 3.40 -14.02
N VAL A 82 -2.17 3.06 -12.89
CA VAL A 82 -0.77 3.44 -12.59
C VAL A 82 0.20 2.79 -13.59
N ARG A 83 0.03 1.51 -13.90
CA ARG A 83 0.89 0.79 -14.85
C ARG A 83 0.88 1.40 -16.25
N ILE A 84 -0.28 1.89 -16.69
CA ILE A 84 -0.40 2.54 -18.01
C ILE A 84 -0.12 4.04 -17.99
N GLY A 85 0.08 4.67 -16.82
CA GLY A 85 0.35 6.09 -16.66
C GLY A 85 -0.89 6.97 -16.69
N ALA A 86 -2.08 6.41 -16.56
CA ALA A 86 -3.34 7.15 -16.46
C ALA A 86 -3.56 7.74 -15.05
N LEU A 87 -2.89 7.17 -14.05
CA LEU A 87 -2.85 7.64 -12.67
C LEU A 87 -1.39 7.70 -12.22
N ASP A 88 -1.04 8.70 -11.40
CA ASP A 88 0.35 8.90 -10.99
C ASP A 88 0.76 7.92 -9.89
N MET A 89 -0.08 7.71 -8.88
CA MET A 89 0.20 6.84 -7.74
C MET A 89 -1.07 6.11 -7.28
N THR A 90 -0.88 4.97 -6.67
CA THR A 90 -1.91 4.32 -5.84
C THR A 90 -1.29 3.69 -4.60
N ARG A 91 -2.04 3.71 -3.49
CA ARG A 91 -1.75 2.85 -2.36
C ARG A 91 -2.70 1.65 -2.46
N ALA A 92 -2.14 0.47 -2.46
CA ALA A 92 -2.91 -0.77 -2.43
C ALA A 92 -2.29 -1.78 -1.49
N ASN A 93 -3.11 -2.71 -0.98
CA ASN A 93 -2.61 -3.80 -0.16
C ASN A 93 -1.71 -4.73 -0.98
N GLY A 94 -0.64 -5.26 -0.38
CA GLY A 94 0.33 -6.12 -1.05
C GLY A 94 -0.29 -7.30 -1.79
N ALA A 95 -1.40 -7.84 -1.28
CA ALA A 95 -2.11 -8.95 -1.92
C ALA A 95 -2.68 -8.58 -3.31
N ALA A 96 -3.04 -7.32 -3.56
CA ALA A 96 -3.53 -6.88 -4.88
C ALA A 96 -2.45 -6.91 -5.97
N PHE A 97 -1.16 -6.98 -5.58
CA PHE A 97 -0.04 -7.07 -6.53
C PHE A 97 0.43 -8.49 -6.79
N ASN A 98 -0.03 -9.49 -6.06
CA ASN A 98 0.53 -10.84 -6.06
C ASN A 98 0.59 -11.49 -7.44
N GLU A 99 -0.41 -11.27 -8.28
CA GLU A 99 -0.46 -11.82 -9.63
C GLU A 99 0.41 -11.04 -10.65
N ILE A 100 0.85 -9.83 -10.27
CA ILE A 100 1.63 -8.92 -11.12
C ILE A 100 3.11 -8.98 -10.73
N VAL A 101 3.39 -8.93 -9.43
CA VAL A 101 4.74 -8.91 -8.82
C VAL A 101 4.85 -10.12 -7.89
N PRO A 102 5.39 -11.26 -8.34
CA PRO A 102 5.43 -12.48 -7.53
C PRO A 102 6.11 -12.29 -6.17
N GLU A 103 7.11 -11.41 -6.07
CA GLU A 103 7.83 -11.12 -4.82
C GLU A 103 6.91 -10.47 -3.77
N SER A 104 5.83 -9.82 -4.17
CA SER A 104 4.84 -9.25 -3.24
C SER A 104 4.03 -10.32 -2.49
N MET A 105 4.07 -11.57 -2.92
CA MET A 105 3.48 -12.70 -2.19
C MET A 105 4.22 -12.99 -0.89
N ILE A 106 5.53 -12.78 -0.85
CA ILE A 106 6.38 -13.16 0.29
C ILE A 106 5.87 -12.52 1.59
N PRO A 107 5.72 -11.20 1.71
CA PRO A 107 5.23 -10.60 2.96
C PRO A 107 3.76 -10.92 3.26
N SER A 108 3.03 -11.51 2.31
CA SER A 108 1.65 -11.95 2.50
C SER A 108 1.56 -13.39 3.00
N LEU A 109 2.66 -14.14 3.04
CA LEU A 109 2.65 -15.53 3.52
C LEU A 109 2.13 -15.63 4.96
N PRO A 110 1.21 -16.57 5.24
CA PRO A 110 0.59 -16.68 6.54
C PRO A 110 1.61 -16.99 7.64
N PHE A 111 1.54 -16.27 8.76
CA PHE A 111 2.41 -16.43 9.92
C PHE A 111 3.92 -16.23 9.65
N LEU A 112 4.30 -15.55 8.56
CA LEU A 112 5.70 -15.26 8.23
C LEU A 112 6.37 -14.39 9.31
N PHE A 113 5.70 -13.33 9.72
CA PHE A 113 6.21 -12.41 10.74
C PHE A 113 5.83 -12.89 12.14
N ARG A 114 6.78 -12.81 13.08
CA ARG A 114 6.57 -13.16 14.48
C ARG A 114 5.74 -12.11 15.23
N ASP A 115 6.04 -10.85 14.94
CA ASP A 115 5.43 -9.66 15.55
C ASP A 115 5.68 -8.42 14.68
N VAL A 116 5.19 -7.27 15.11
CA VAL A 116 5.33 -5.98 14.41
C VAL A 116 6.79 -5.53 14.31
N ASP A 117 7.61 -5.81 15.33
CA ASP A 117 9.02 -5.40 15.32
C ASP A 117 9.80 -6.23 14.30
N HIS A 118 9.52 -7.52 14.20
CA HIS A 118 10.07 -8.36 13.14
C HIS A 118 9.64 -7.88 11.75
N PHE A 119 8.35 -7.58 11.56
CA PHE A 119 7.85 -7.00 10.31
C PHE A 119 8.63 -5.72 9.94
N ARG A 120 8.77 -4.78 10.88
CA ARG A 120 9.48 -3.52 10.64
C ARG A 120 10.95 -3.72 10.26
N LYS A 121 11.68 -4.62 10.97
CA LYS A 121 13.06 -4.94 10.65
C LYS A 121 13.22 -5.48 9.23
N VAL A 122 12.32 -6.35 8.82
CA VAL A 122 12.31 -6.96 7.48
C VAL A 122 11.93 -5.94 6.41
N MET A 123 10.73 -5.34 6.55
CA MET A 123 10.12 -4.56 5.48
C MET A 123 10.78 -3.20 5.25
N TYR A 124 11.40 -2.63 6.28
CA TYR A 124 12.20 -1.40 6.14
C TYR A 124 13.71 -1.69 6.06
N GLY A 125 14.09 -2.95 5.91
CA GLY A 125 15.46 -3.42 5.71
C GLY A 125 15.74 -3.83 4.27
N ALA A 126 16.84 -4.57 4.10
CA ALA A 126 17.31 -5.01 2.78
C ALA A 126 16.31 -5.92 2.06
N GLU A 127 15.63 -6.81 2.80
CA GLU A 127 14.67 -7.73 2.19
C GLU A 127 13.44 -7.00 1.65
N GLY A 128 12.93 -6.03 2.40
CA GLY A 128 11.85 -5.16 1.92
C GLY A 128 12.27 -4.37 0.68
N GLN A 129 13.51 -3.88 0.61
CA GLN A 129 14.00 -3.16 -0.57
C GLN A 129 14.06 -4.08 -1.81
N LYS A 130 14.50 -5.33 -1.67
CA LYS A 130 14.47 -6.31 -2.79
C LYS A 130 13.06 -6.48 -3.35
N ILE A 131 12.06 -6.54 -2.47
CA ILE A 131 10.66 -6.66 -2.87
C ILE A 131 10.18 -5.38 -3.56
N LEU A 132 10.49 -4.17 -3.04
CA LEU A 132 10.15 -2.90 -3.70
C LEU A 132 10.76 -2.81 -5.11
N ASP A 133 12.00 -3.22 -5.28
CA ASP A 133 12.72 -3.15 -6.55
C ASP A 133 12.07 -4.01 -7.64
N ALA A 134 11.44 -5.14 -7.26
CA ALA A 134 10.75 -6.05 -8.20
C ALA A 134 9.58 -5.37 -8.95
N PHE A 135 8.96 -4.36 -8.37
CA PHE A 135 7.86 -3.61 -9.00
C PHE A 135 8.29 -2.87 -10.26
N THR A 136 9.56 -2.48 -10.35
CA THR A 136 10.08 -1.69 -11.47
C THR A 136 9.92 -2.41 -12.82
N ALA A 137 10.16 -3.71 -12.86
CA ALA A 137 9.99 -4.54 -14.05
C ALA A 137 8.52 -4.67 -14.49
N LYS A 138 7.58 -4.28 -13.62
CA LYS A 138 6.13 -4.35 -13.87
C LYS A 138 5.48 -2.99 -14.16
N GLY A 139 6.29 -1.97 -14.44
CA GLY A 139 5.83 -0.64 -14.81
C GLY A 139 5.47 0.27 -13.63
N MET A 140 5.95 -0.05 -12.44
CA MET A 140 5.70 0.69 -11.21
C MET A 140 6.99 0.94 -10.44
N ILE A 141 7.10 2.07 -9.78
CA ILE A 141 8.14 2.36 -8.79
C ILE A 141 7.48 2.27 -7.42
N ALA A 142 7.78 1.22 -6.68
CA ALA A 142 7.31 1.12 -5.30
C ALA A 142 8.15 2.03 -4.42
N LEU A 143 7.50 2.98 -3.75
CA LEU A 143 8.15 4.03 -2.99
C LEU A 143 8.43 3.61 -1.54
N THR A 144 7.47 2.94 -0.92
CA THR A 144 7.55 2.47 0.46
C THR A 144 6.46 1.47 0.78
N PHE A 145 6.66 0.78 1.91
CA PHE A 145 5.61 0.03 2.58
C PHE A 145 5.03 0.85 3.74
N TYR A 146 3.76 0.60 4.03
CA TYR A 146 3.15 0.94 5.31
C TYR A 146 2.70 -0.36 5.98
N GLU A 147 2.93 -0.48 7.29
CA GLU A 147 2.42 -1.62 8.04
C GLU A 147 0.89 -1.58 8.08
N SER A 148 0.24 -2.74 8.10
CA SER A 148 -1.22 -2.80 8.18
C SER A 148 -1.70 -3.65 9.35
N GLY A 149 -0.83 -3.86 10.33
CA GLY A 149 -1.10 -4.69 11.49
C GLY A 149 -1.37 -6.14 11.14
N ALA A 150 -1.82 -6.91 12.10
CA ALA A 150 -2.19 -8.29 11.88
C ALA A 150 -3.62 -8.40 11.33
N ARG A 151 -3.79 -9.17 10.27
CA ARG A 151 -5.09 -9.53 9.71
C ARG A 151 -5.70 -10.66 10.49
N SER A 152 -6.98 -10.57 10.76
CA SER A 152 -7.74 -11.50 11.58
C SER A 152 -9.11 -11.79 10.98
N MET A 153 -9.68 -12.95 11.32
CA MET A 153 -11.00 -13.37 10.82
C MET A 153 -12.12 -12.64 11.55
N TYR A 154 -13.18 -12.29 10.81
CA TYR A 154 -14.42 -11.82 11.42
C TYR A 154 -15.65 -12.40 10.73
N ALA A 155 -16.66 -12.75 11.52
CA ALA A 155 -17.90 -13.38 11.08
C ALA A 155 -19.04 -13.10 12.10
N LYS A 156 -20.20 -13.72 11.90
CA LYS A 156 -21.29 -13.71 12.91
C LYS A 156 -21.03 -14.65 14.09
N LYS A 157 -20.02 -15.52 14.02
CA LYS A 157 -19.61 -16.45 15.08
C LYS A 157 -18.11 -16.39 15.33
N ALA A 158 -17.67 -16.83 16.50
CA ALA A 158 -16.25 -16.94 16.81
C ALA A 158 -15.57 -17.98 15.92
N ILE A 159 -14.33 -17.65 15.49
CA ILE A 159 -13.45 -18.53 14.74
C ILE A 159 -12.19 -18.71 15.57
N LYS A 160 -12.09 -19.83 16.29
CA LYS A 160 -10.98 -20.12 17.22
C LYS A 160 -10.02 -21.17 16.67
N SER A 161 -10.46 -21.95 15.69
CA SER A 161 -9.68 -23.03 15.06
C SER A 161 -10.10 -23.20 13.60
N PRO A 162 -9.31 -23.92 12.77
CA PRO A 162 -9.71 -24.25 11.40
C PRO A 162 -11.06 -25.01 11.32
N ALA A 163 -11.44 -25.75 12.35
CA ALA A 163 -12.72 -26.46 12.39
C ALA A 163 -13.93 -25.49 12.32
N ASP A 164 -13.77 -24.27 12.86
CA ASP A 164 -14.82 -23.25 12.86
C ASP A 164 -15.03 -22.61 11.48
N MET A 165 -14.05 -22.78 10.58
CA MET A 165 -14.12 -22.28 9.20
C MET A 165 -14.99 -23.14 8.29
N LYS A 166 -15.23 -24.38 8.67
CA LYS A 166 -15.98 -25.35 7.83
C LYS A 166 -17.35 -24.81 7.46
N GLY A 167 -17.61 -24.76 6.14
CA GLY A 167 -18.87 -24.32 5.57
C GLY A 167 -19.04 -22.79 5.49
N LEU A 168 -18.10 -22.00 6.00
CA LEU A 168 -18.16 -20.54 5.86
C LEU A 168 -17.71 -20.09 4.47
N LYS A 169 -18.50 -19.24 3.84
CA LYS A 169 -18.11 -18.45 2.68
C LYS A 169 -17.37 -17.20 3.19
N VAL A 170 -16.10 -17.11 2.89
CA VAL A 170 -15.24 -16.04 3.41
C VAL A 170 -14.77 -15.16 2.26
N ARG A 171 -15.05 -13.87 2.36
CA ARG A 171 -14.49 -12.91 1.41
C ARG A 171 -12.97 -12.85 1.55
N VAL A 172 -12.30 -12.82 0.42
CA VAL A 172 -10.86 -12.56 0.32
C VAL A 172 -10.58 -11.45 -0.68
N GLN A 173 -9.37 -10.89 -0.61
CA GLN A 173 -8.86 -10.05 -1.68
C GLN A 173 -8.68 -10.90 -2.96
N PRO A 174 -8.77 -10.30 -4.17
CA PRO A 174 -8.52 -11.00 -5.43
C PRO A 174 -7.03 -11.39 -5.56
N SER A 175 -6.62 -12.46 -4.91
CA SER A 175 -5.28 -13.04 -4.91
C SER A 175 -5.38 -14.56 -4.72
N ASP A 176 -4.66 -15.31 -5.54
CA ASP A 176 -4.63 -16.78 -5.44
C ASP A 176 -4.09 -17.24 -4.08
N LEU A 177 -3.11 -16.51 -3.52
CA LEU A 177 -2.59 -16.79 -2.18
C LEU A 177 -3.70 -16.69 -1.12
N MET A 178 -4.48 -15.62 -1.12
CA MET A 178 -5.58 -15.41 -0.17
C MET A 178 -6.69 -16.45 -0.35
N VAL A 179 -6.96 -16.87 -1.59
CA VAL A 179 -7.89 -17.95 -1.91
C VAL A 179 -7.40 -19.27 -1.29
N ASP A 180 -6.13 -19.59 -1.48
CA ASP A 180 -5.57 -20.84 -0.95
C ASP A 180 -5.45 -20.85 0.58
N GLU A 181 -5.19 -19.71 1.20
CA GLU A 181 -5.22 -19.60 2.68
C GLU A 181 -6.58 -19.98 3.26
N ILE A 182 -7.65 -19.41 2.73
CA ILE A 182 -9.01 -19.71 3.23
C ILE A 182 -9.40 -21.16 2.94
N LYS A 183 -9.00 -21.72 1.78
CA LYS A 183 -9.20 -23.14 1.49
C LYS A 183 -8.45 -24.03 2.48
N ALA A 184 -7.19 -23.69 2.77
CA ALA A 184 -6.38 -24.45 3.73
C ALA A 184 -6.96 -24.38 5.15
N MET A 185 -7.58 -23.27 5.53
CA MET A 185 -8.31 -23.13 6.79
C MET A 185 -9.64 -23.92 6.79
N GLY A 186 -10.11 -24.42 5.65
CA GLY A 186 -11.35 -25.19 5.53
C GLY A 186 -12.58 -24.37 5.17
N GLY A 187 -12.43 -23.09 4.88
CA GLY A 187 -13.49 -22.20 4.38
C GLY A 187 -13.65 -22.23 2.86
N THR A 188 -14.68 -21.56 2.37
CA THR A 188 -14.92 -21.35 0.94
C THR A 188 -14.59 -19.89 0.60
N PRO A 189 -13.47 -19.61 -0.11
CA PRO A 189 -13.10 -18.25 -0.44
C PRO A 189 -13.99 -17.64 -1.53
N THR A 190 -14.29 -16.36 -1.38
CA THR A 190 -15.06 -15.57 -2.34
C THR A 190 -14.28 -14.28 -2.62
N PRO A 191 -13.48 -14.22 -3.71
CA PRO A 191 -12.76 -13.01 -4.07
C PRO A 191 -13.73 -11.87 -4.43
N MET A 192 -13.55 -10.70 -3.81
CA MET A 192 -14.31 -9.49 -4.16
C MET A 192 -13.57 -8.21 -3.75
N PRO A 193 -13.80 -7.08 -4.46
CA PRO A 193 -13.25 -5.78 -4.11
C PRO A 193 -13.61 -5.34 -2.68
N PHE A 194 -12.77 -4.50 -2.07
CA PHE A 194 -12.97 -4.06 -0.69
C PHE A 194 -14.28 -3.30 -0.48
N SER A 195 -14.64 -2.45 -1.43
CA SER A 195 -15.89 -1.64 -1.39
C SER A 195 -17.19 -2.47 -1.37
N GLU A 196 -17.14 -3.74 -1.76
CA GLU A 196 -18.32 -4.62 -1.83
C GLU A 196 -18.53 -5.46 -0.55
N VAL A 197 -17.54 -5.50 0.35
CA VAL A 197 -17.52 -6.45 1.49
C VAL A 197 -18.67 -6.20 2.46
N TYR A 198 -18.96 -4.95 2.82
CA TYR A 198 -20.09 -4.65 3.71
C TYR A 198 -21.42 -5.19 3.17
N THR A 199 -21.68 -4.94 1.89
CA THR A 199 -22.89 -5.44 1.22
C THR A 199 -22.90 -6.96 1.14
N GLY A 200 -21.76 -7.58 0.81
CA GLY A 200 -21.63 -9.05 0.78
C GLY A 200 -21.93 -9.71 2.13
N LEU A 201 -21.43 -9.14 3.22
CA LEU A 201 -21.73 -9.59 4.59
C LEU A 201 -23.19 -9.37 4.98
N LYS A 202 -23.73 -8.18 4.66
CA LYS A 202 -25.12 -7.80 4.98
C LYS A 202 -26.14 -8.69 4.28
N THR A 203 -25.91 -9.01 3.02
CA THR A 203 -26.83 -9.85 2.22
C THR A 203 -26.62 -11.35 2.43
N GLY A 204 -25.54 -11.77 3.10
CA GLY A 204 -25.20 -13.19 3.28
C GLY A 204 -24.59 -13.83 2.02
N LEU A 205 -24.11 -13.03 1.06
CA LEU A 205 -23.28 -13.52 -0.04
C LEU A 205 -22.01 -14.17 0.51
N VAL A 206 -21.43 -13.57 1.56
CA VAL A 206 -20.36 -14.13 2.37
C VAL A 206 -20.76 -14.14 3.86
N ASP A 207 -20.24 -15.11 4.60
CA ASP A 207 -20.50 -15.31 6.02
C ASP A 207 -19.50 -14.59 6.92
N GLY A 208 -18.32 -14.29 6.37
CA GLY A 208 -17.23 -13.62 7.04
C GLY A 208 -16.22 -13.04 6.06
N ALA A 209 -15.23 -12.38 6.61
CA ALA A 209 -14.08 -11.86 5.90
C ALA A 209 -12.86 -11.79 6.85
N GLU A 210 -11.75 -11.27 6.38
CA GLU A 210 -10.54 -11.08 7.16
C GLU A 210 -9.95 -9.70 6.88
N ASN A 211 -9.42 -9.05 7.90
CA ASN A 211 -8.70 -7.79 7.80
C ASN A 211 -8.10 -7.38 9.16
N ASN A 212 -7.36 -6.25 9.18
CA ASN A 212 -6.96 -5.59 10.41
C ASN A 212 -8.16 -4.87 11.09
N ILE A 213 -8.04 -4.59 12.37
CA ILE A 213 -9.13 -4.00 13.15
C ILE A 213 -9.47 -2.55 12.75
N PRO A 214 -8.51 -1.67 12.33
CA PRO A 214 -8.84 -0.36 11.78
C PRO A 214 -9.73 -0.41 10.54
N SER A 215 -9.46 -1.34 9.61
CA SER A 215 -10.29 -1.51 8.40
C SER A 215 -11.68 -2.06 8.75
N TYR A 216 -11.76 -3.03 9.66
CA TYR A 216 -13.01 -3.60 10.16
C TYR A 216 -13.90 -2.53 10.81
N GLU A 217 -13.28 -1.58 11.52
CA GLU A 217 -13.98 -0.46 12.17
C GLU A 217 -14.41 0.61 11.16
N GLU A 218 -13.49 1.11 10.30
CA GLU A 218 -13.76 2.17 9.35
C GLU A 218 -14.92 1.83 8.42
N THR A 219 -14.94 0.59 7.90
CA THR A 219 -15.97 0.09 6.98
C THR A 219 -17.25 -0.38 7.67
N LYS A 220 -17.29 -0.29 9.00
CA LYS A 220 -18.42 -0.74 9.84
C LYS A 220 -18.78 -2.22 9.63
N HIS A 221 -17.82 -3.05 9.21
CA HIS A 221 -18.07 -4.47 9.07
C HIS A 221 -18.52 -5.12 10.38
N PHE A 222 -18.16 -4.54 11.53
CA PHE A 222 -18.60 -4.97 12.85
C PHE A 222 -20.12 -4.91 13.06
N GLU A 223 -20.87 -4.11 12.28
CA GLU A 223 -22.33 -4.08 12.35
C GLU A 223 -22.99 -5.34 11.74
N VAL A 224 -22.32 -6.00 10.81
CA VAL A 224 -22.85 -7.11 10.01
C VAL A 224 -22.12 -8.44 10.21
N ALA A 225 -20.90 -8.40 10.79
CA ALA A 225 -20.08 -9.54 11.18
C ALA A 225 -19.46 -9.23 12.55
N GLN A 226 -20.24 -9.44 13.62
CA GLN A 226 -20.01 -8.86 14.95
C GLN A 226 -18.93 -9.54 15.77
N VAL A 227 -18.30 -10.62 15.31
CA VAL A 227 -17.26 -11.34 16.06
C VAL A 227 -15.93 -11.23 15.32
N TYR A 228 -14.99 -10.49 15.90
CA TYR A 228 -13.63 -10.38 15.45
C TYR A 228 -12.75 -11.37 16.22
N SER A 229 -12.18 -12.35 15.55
CA SER A 229 -11.34 -13.40 16.15
C SER A 229 -9.88 -13.13 15.79
N GLU A 230 -9.07 -12.77 16.78
CA GLU A 230 -7.66 -12.37 16.58
C GLU A 230 -6.79 -13.56 16.15
N THR A 231 -7.07 -14.11 14.97
CA THR A 231 -6.30 -15.19 14.37
C THR A 231 -4.88 -14.75 13.97
N GLN A 232 -4.69 -13.46 13.70
CA GLN A 232 -3.39 -12.85 13.39
C GLN A 232 -2.60 -13.67 12.37
N HIS A 233 -3.29 -14.12 11.32
CA HIS A 233 -2.76 -15.11 10.39
C HIS A 233 -1.86 -14.50 9.30
N SER A 234 -1.93 -13.20 9.05
CA SER A 234 -1.13 -12.51 8.05
C SER A 234 -0.83 -11.07 8.47
N MET A 235 0.29 -10.51 7.98
CA MET A 235 0.69 -9.11 8.16
C MET A 235 1.04 -8.48 6.81
N THR A 236 0.17 -8.64 5.82
CA THR A 236 0.36 -8.12 4.46
C THR A 236 0.50 -6.60 4.47
N PRO A 237 1.62 -6.03 3.97
CA PRO A 237 1.83 -4.59 3.98
C PRO A 237 0.92 -3.87 2.98
N GLU A 238 0.76 -2.56 3.18
CA GLU A 238 0.30 -1.63 2.18
C GLU A 238 1.50 -1.16 1.35
N VAL A 239 1.32 -1.00 0.04
CA VAL A 239 2.39 -0.56 -0.87
C VAL A 239 1.98 0.74 -1.56
N LEU A 240 2.80 1.78 -1.44
CA LEU A 240 2.64 3.00 -2.22
C LEU A 240 3.47 2.88 -3.50
N VAL A 241 2.80 2.85 -4.64
CA VAL A 241 3.45 2.74 -5.96
C VAL A 241 3.23 3.99 -6.79
N PHE A 242 4.25 4.34 -7.58
CA PHE A 242 4.25 5.42 -8.54
C PHE A 242 4.30 4.84 -9.97
N SER A 243 3.61 5.44 -10.92
CA SER A 243 3.68 5.07 -12.34
C SER A 243 5.10 5.23 -12.89
N LYS A 244 5.70 4.15 -13.38
CA LYS A 244 7.01 4.23 -14.01
C LYS A 244 7.00 5.15 -15.24
N LYS A 245 5.92 5.16 -16.01
CA LYS A 245 5.79 6.06 -17.17
C LYS A 245 5.85 7.53 -16.79
N VAL A 246 5.17 7.92 -15.71
CA VAL A 246 5.23 9.29 -15.18
C VAL A 246 6.58 9.54 -14.52
N TRP A 247 7.09 8.59 -13.74
CA TRP A 247 8.38 8.65 -13.06
C TRP A 247 9.55 8.95 -13.99
N ASP A 248 9.57 8.30 -15.16
CA ASP A 248 10.62 8.46 -16.16
C ASP A 248 10.62 9.87 -16.80
N THR A 249 9.56 10.67 -16.62
CA THR A 249 9.50 12.07 -17.04
C THR A 249 10.06 13.06 -16.00
N LEU A 250 10.31 12.59 -14.78
CA LEU A 250 10.82 13.40 -13.68
C LEU A 250 12.32 13.55 -13.75
N SER A 251 12.82 14.72 -13.36
CA SER A 251 14.26 14.91 -13.17
C SER A 251 14.78 14.03 -12.01
N PRO A 252 16.08 13.68 -12.02
CA PRO A 252 16.69 12.95 -10.90
C PRO A 252 16.48 13.61 -9.55
N GLN A 253 16.43 14.95 -9.51
CA GLN A 253 16.17 15.70 -8.28
C GLN A 253 14.73 15.51 -7.78
N GLU A 254 13.73 15.61 -8.67
CA GLU A 254 12.33 15.37 -8.33
C GLU A 254 12.13 13.93 -7.83
N GLN A 255 12.74 12.95 -8.50
CA GLN A 255 12.71 11.55 -8.08
C GLN A 255 13.28 11.35 -6.66
N GLN A 256 14.38 12.01 -6.33
CA GLN A 256 14.99 11.96 -5.00
C GLN A 256 14.10 12.62 -3.93
N ILE A 257 13.50 13.77 -4.25
CA ILE A 257 12.55 14.46 -3.36
C ILE A 257 11.37 13.55 -3.03
N ILE A 258 10.78 12.91 -4.03
CA ILE A 258 9.63 12.01 -3.86
C ILE A 258 10.02 10.79 -3.03
N LYS A 259 11.15 10.14 -3.33
CA LYS A 259 11.64 8.99 -2.54
C LYS A 259 11.88 9.37 -1.07
N LYS A 260 12.54 10.53 -0.85
CA LYS A 260 12.78 11.02 0.50
C LYS A 260 11.47 11.31 1.24
N ALA A 261 10.54 11.99 0.60
CA ALA A 261 9.24 12.31 1.20
C ALA A 261 8.42 11.05 1.54
N ALA A 262 8.50 10.01 0.70
CA ALA A 262 7.89 8.72 0.98
C ALA A 262 8.53 8.04 2.20
N ALA A 263 9.87 8.02 2.28
CA ALA A 263 10.57 7.47 3.43
C ALA A 263 10.26 8.25 4.73
N ASP A 264 10.25 9.58 4.67
CA ASP A 264 9.94 10.46 5.82
C ASP A 264 8.48 10.30 6.30
N SER A 265 7.57 9.84 5.42
CA SER A 265 6.17 9.59 5.78
C SER A 265 5.97 8.34 6.64
N VAL A 266 6.91 7.38 6.62
CA VAL A 266 6.80 6.12 7.37
C VAL A 266 6.71 6.33 8.89
N PRO A 267 7.63 7.03 9.55
CA PRO A 267 7.52 7.24 11.01
C PRO A 267 6.27 8.04 11.41
N TYR A 268 5.83 8.97 10.55
CA TYR A 268 4.56 9.67 10.75
C TYR A 268 3.38 8.70 10.68
N TYR A 269 3.36 7.83 9.66
CA TYR A 269 2.36 6.78 9.52
C TYR A 269 2.32 5.85 10.72
N GLN A 270 3.46 5.33 11.17
CA GLN A 270 3.54 4.38 12.29
C GLN A 270 2.92 4.94 13.57
N LYS A 271 3.14 6.22 13.84
CA LYS A 271 2.52 6.90 14.97
C LYS A 271 0.98 6.95 14.84
N LEU A 272 0.48 7.28 13.65
CA LEU A 272 -0.96 7.31 13.39
C LEU A 272 -1.57 5.90 13.47
N TRP A 273 -0.89 4.90 12.93
CA TRP A 273 -1.36 3.52 12.90
C TRP A 273 -1.52 2.94 14.30
N THR A 274 -0.50 3.07 15.14
CA THR A 274 -0.55 2.59 16.54
C THR A 274 -1.72 3.20 17.32
N ALA A 275 -1.95 4.51 17.17
CA ALA A 275 -3.09 5.17 17.79
C ALA A 275 -4.43 4.64 17.22
N ARG A 276 -4.48 4.45 15.91
CA ARG A 276 -5.69 4.01 15.20
C ARG A 276 -6.09 2.58 15.58
N GLU A 277 -5.14 1.64 15.72
CA GLU A 277 -5.45 0.27 16.17
C GLU A 277 -6.09 0.27 17.55
N ALA A 278 -5.52 1.01 18.51
CA ALA A 278 -6.04 1.09 19.87
C ALA A 278 -7.45 1.71 19.92
N ASP A 279 -7.70 2.72 19.10
CA ASP A 279 -9.01 3.40 19.06
C ASP A 279 -10.06 2.56 18.31
N ALA A 280 -9.68 1.87 17.24
CA ALA A 280 -10.57 0.97 16.51
C ALA A 280 -11.09 -0.15 17.40
N GLN A 281 -10.22 -0.78 18.21
CA GLN A 281 -10.63 -1.83 19.14
C GLN A 281 -11.66 -1.34 20.15
N LYS A 282 -11.46 -0.14 20.72
CA LYS A 282 -12.44 0.46 21.64
C LYS A 282 -13.77 0.75 20.93
N THR A 283 -13.70 1.30 19.72
CA THR A 283 -14.88 1.68 18.94
C THR A 283 -15.73 0.47 18.57
N VAL A 284 -15.12 -0.60 18.04
CA VAL A 284 -15.88 -1.80 17.66
C VAL A 284 -16.49 -2.50 18.87
N THR A 285 -15.77 -2.56 19.99
CA THR A 285 -16.28 -3.13 21.25
C THR A 285 -17.46 -2.33 21.78
N LYS A 286 -17.35 -1.00 21.79
CA LYS A 286 -18.45 -0.10 22.18
C LYS A 286 -19.64 -0.22 21.21
N GLY A 287 -19.38 -0.49 19.94
CA GLY A 287 -20.39 -0.73 18.90
C GLY A 287 -21.04 -2.11 18.96
N GLY A 288 -20.73 -2.93 19.97
CA GLY A 288 -21.36 -4.23 20.21
C GLY A 288 -20.61 -5.42 19.59
N ALA A 289 -19.42 -5.20 18.99
CA ALA A 289 -18.63 -6.32 18.50
C ALA A 289 -17.96 -7.08 19.65
N THR A 290 -17.86 -8.40 19.50
CA THR A 290 -17.10 -9.27 20.39
C THR A 290 -15.71 -9.49 19.80
N VAL A 291 -14.66 -9.16 20.57
CA VAL A 291 -13.27 -9.48 20.20
C VAL A 291 -12.85 -10.75 20.93
N VAL A 292 -12.54 -11.80 20.17
CA VAL A 292 -11.98 -13.05 20.67
C VAL A 292 -10.46 -12.89 20.68
N ALA A 293 -9.88 -12.80 21.88
CA ALA A 293 -8.46 -12.54 22.04
C ALA A 293 -7.57 -13.64 21.44
N ALA A 294 -6.37 -13.28 20.97
CA ALA A 294 -5.39 -14.19 20.39
C ALA A 294 -5.05 -15.38 21.30
N SER A 295 -5.08 -15.20 22.62
CA SER A 295 -4.89 -16.29 23.58
C SER A 295 -5.97 -17.38 23.58
N GLN A 296 -7.11 -17.10 22.96
CA GLN A 296 -8.23 -18.05 22.80
C GLN A 296 -8.22 -18.76 21.43
N ILE A 297 -7.26 -18.42 20.55
CA ILE A 297 -7.13 -18.97 19.22
C ILE A 297 -6.15 -20.13 19.23
N ASP A 298 -6.53 -21.25 18.61
CA ASP A 298 -5.62 -22.37 18.36
C ASP A 298 -4.66 -22.03 17.19
N ARG A 299 -3.71 -21.13 17.48
CA ARG A 299 -2.72 -20.70 16.51
C ARG A 299 -1.92 -21.86 15.92
N ALA A 300 -1.61 -22.87 16.73
CA ALA A 300 -0.86 -24.04 16.26
C ALA A 300 -1.61 -24.83 15.19
N ALA A 301 -2.93 -25.01 15.36
CA ALA A 301 -3.76 -25.66 14.35
C ALA A 301 -3.81 -24.83 13.05
N PHE A 302 -3.93 -23.50 13.13
CA PHE A 302 -3.88 -22.64 11.94
C PHE A 302 -2.53 -22.71 11.23
N VAL A 303 -1.40 -22.60 11.94
CA VAL A 303 -0.05 -22.75 11.36
C VAL A 303 0.10 -24.10 10.65
N LYS A 304 -0.39 -25.18 11.27
CA LYS A 304 -0.28 -26.53 10.69
C LYS A 304 -0.99 -26.63 9.33
N VAL A 305 -2.20 -26.08 9.20
CA VAL A 305 -2.96 -26.17 7.94
C VAL A 305 -2.39 -25.25 6.83
N MET A 306 -1.51 -24.31 7.18
CA MET A 306 -0.84 -23.43 6.21
C MET A 306 0.37 -24.03 5.51
N GLN A 307 0.90 -25.17 5.96
CA GLN A 307 2.08 -25.80 5.36
C GLN A 307 1.96 -26.01 3.83
N PRO A 308 0.81 -26.48 3.28
CA PRO A 308 0.66 -26.61 1.84
C PRO A 308 0.70 -25.26 1.09
N VAL A 309 0.24 -24.17 1.73
CA VAL A 309 0.30 -22.82 1.17
C VAL A 309 1.74 -22.38 1.02
N TRP A 310 2.55 -22.51 2.07
CA TRP A 310 3.97 -22.23 2.03
C TRP A 310 4.67 -22.98 0.89
N THR A 311 4.51 -24.31 0.84
CA THR A 311 5.10 -25.16 -0.20
C THR A 311 4.69 -24.72 -1.61
N LYS A 312 3.44 -24.27 -1.78
CA LYS A 312 2.95 -23.80 -3.07
C LYS A 312 3.58 -22.47 -3.51
N TYR A 313 3.86 -21.57 -2.59
CA TYR A 313 4.26 -20.19 -2.91
C TYR A 313 5.75 -19.90 -2.76
N GLU A 314 6.52 -20.79 -2.15
CA GLU A 314 8.00 -20.80 -2.20
C GLU A 314 8.54 -21.40 -3.50
N LYS A 315 7.97 -21.04 -4.66
CA LYS A 315 8.14 -21.76 -5.93
C LYS A 315 9.52 -21.66 -6.56
N THR A 316 10.27 -20.61 -6.27
CA THR A 316 11.59 -20.41 -6.88
C THR A 316 12.67 -20.41 -5.81
N PRO A 317 13.91 -20.83 -6.16
CA PRO A 317 15.02 -20.73 -5.23
C PRO A 317 15.22 -19.32 -4.66
N GLN A 318 14.96 -18.28 -5.47
CA GLN A 318 15.06 -16.90 -5.03
C GLN A 318 13.99 -16.54 -3.99
N MET A 319 12.73 -16.92 -4.21
CA MET A 319 11.66 -16.68 -3.23
C MET A 319 11.94 -17.41 -1.92
N LYS A 320 12.35 -18.68 -2.00
CA LYS A 320 12.73 -19.46 -0.82
C LYS A 320 13.89 -18.80 -0.08
N GLN A 321 14.91 -18.34 -0.79
CA GLN A 321 16.05 -17.64 -0.18
C GLN A 321 15.59 -16.40 0.60
N ILE A 322 14.72 -15.56 0.02
CA ILE A 322 14.19 -14.35 0.69
C ILE A 322 13.42 -14.77 1.96
N VAL A 323 12.60 -15.81 1.88
CA VAL A 323 11.86 -16.32 3.05
C VAL A 323 12.83 -16.81 4.16
N ASP A 324 13.83 -17.58 3.78
CA ASP A 324 14.84 -18.09 4.74
C ASP A 324 15.61 -16.90 5.40
N GLU A 325 15.98 -15.89 4.61
CA GLU A 325 16.63 -14.65 5.10
C GLU A 325 15.71 -13.88 6.06
N ILE A 326 14.43 -13.74 5.73
CA ILE A 326 13.42 -13.11 6.61
C ILE A 326 13.30 -13.86 7.94
N GLN A 327 13.20 -15.18 7.90
CA GLN A 327 13.06 -15.99 9.11
C GLN A 327 14.30 -15.93 10.01
N ALA A 328 15.49 -15.71 9.43
CA ALA A 328 16.75 -15.59 10.17
C ALA A 328 16.91 -14.22 10.88
N ILE A 329 16.18 -13.17 10.47
CA ILE A 329 16.20 -11.86 11.12
C ILE A 329 15.59 -11.98 12.53
N LYS A 330 16.36 -11.58 13.56
CA LYS A 330 15.96 -11.63 14.98
C LYS A 330 15.31 -10.34 15.46
#